data_9643d97976f062de94b22d5c1ca44acd
#
_entry.id   9643d97976f062de94b22d5c1ca44acd
#
_cell.length_a   1.000
_cell.length_b   1.000
_cell.length_c   1.000
_cell.angle_alpha   90.00
_cell.angle_beta   90.00
_cell.angle_gamma   90.00
#
_symmetry.space_group_name_H-M   'P 1'
#
loop_
_entity.id
_entity.type
_entity.pdbx_description
1 polymer ?
#
loop_
_entity_poly.entity_id
_entity_poly.type
_entity_poly.pdbx_seq_one_letter_code
_entity_poly.pdbx_strand_id
1 'polypeptide(L)'
;MAALIAVVALVAASPATSARIEQWRPWIALAAQRFDVPQAWIVAVMRAESGGRTHLGGVPITSRAGAMGLMQLMPGTYREMARTHGLGPDPYDPRDNILAGAAYLSVLRARFGYPGLLAAYNAGPARYAAHLRTGQPLPAETQAYIRGLSRTPGEAALPPAVLSGMRLFFRLDPHGPPPTPDAAPAPSAGLFVPRSTQGMEGP
;
A
#
# COMPACT_ATOMS: atom_id res chain seq x y z
N MET A 1 -3.60 -25.45 -3.12
CA MET A 1 -4.04 -24.05 -3.18
C MET A 1 -4.80 -23.76 -1.90
N ALA A 2 -4.08 -23.35 -0.85
CA ALA A 2 -4.63 -23.16 0.47
C ALA A 2 -5.33 -21.79 0.55
N ALA A 3 -6.66 -21.82 0.78
CA ALA A 3 -7.44 -20.65 1.07
C ALA A 3 -6.98 -20.05 2.41
N LEU A 4 -6.68 -18.76 2.40
CA LEU A 4 -6.38 -17.97 3.56
C LEU A 4 -7.66 -17.83 4.38
N ILE A 5 -7.77 -18.57 5.48
CA ILE A 5 -8.84 -18.37 6.45
C ILE A 5 -8.34 -17.33 7.45
N ALA A 6 -8.46 -16.05 7.08
CA ALA A 6 -8.54 -15.00 8.08
C ALA A 6 -10.01 -14.96 8.52
N VAL A 7 -10.28 -15.40 9.73
CA VAL A 7 -11.60 -15.23 10.35
C VAL A 7 -11.78 -13.75 10.62
N VAL A 8 -12.38 -13.04 9.67
CA VAL A 8 -12.92 -11.70 9.91
C VAL A 8 -14.16 -11.89 10.77
N ALA A 9 -13.96 -12.10 12.06
CA ALA A 9 -15.00 -11.84 13.02
C ALA A 9 -15.28 -10.33 12.93
N LEU A 10 -16.51 -9.98 12.57
CA LEU A 10 -17.06 -8.63 12.68
C LEU A 10 -17.04 -8.26 14.17
N VAL A 11 -15.87 -7.86 14.66
CA VAL A 11 -15.70 -7.41 16.03
C VAL A 11 -16.27 -6.01 16.09
N ALA A 12 -17.52 -5.88 16.56
CA ALA A 12 -17.99 -4.63 17.11
C ALA A 12 -16.87 -4.06 17.95
N ALA A 13 -16.55 -2.76 17.78
CA ALA A 13 -15.38 -2.15 18.40
C ALA A 13 -15.46 -2.31 19.92
N SER A 14 -14.83 -3.36 20.47
CA SER A 14 -14.79 -3.52 21.93
C SER A 14 -13.96 -2.35 22.50
N PRO A 15 -14.31 -1.87 23.71
CA PRO A 15 -13.52 -0.80 24.37
C PRO A 15 -12.02 -1.10 24.38
N ALA A 16 -11.65 -2.35 24.57
CA ALA A 16 -10.25 -2.79 24.56
C ALA A 16 -9.58 -2.66 23.18
N THR A 17 -10.30 -2.88 22.07
CA THR A 17 -9.76 -2.67 20.73
C THR A 17 -9.62 -1.19 20.41
N SER A 18 -10.57 -0.38 20.82
CA SER A 18 -10.50 1.08 20.67
C SER A 18 -9.31 1.66 21.42
N ALA A 19 -9.10 1.27 22.68
CA ALA A 19 -7.95 1.71 23.48
C ALA A 19 -6.60 1.27 22.86
N ARG A 20 -6.52 0.05 22.31
CA ARG A 20 -5.31 -0.42 21.62
C ARG A 20 -5.00 0.36 20.34
N ILE A 21 -6.00 0.84 19.62
CA ILE A 21 -5.78 1.65 18.41
C ILE A 21 -5.40 3.07 18.81
N GLU A 22 -5.97 3.59 19.90
CA GLU A 22 -5.74 4.96 20.36
C GLU A 22 -4.26 5.25 20.65
N GLN A 23 -3.50 4.29 21.17
CA GLN A 23 -2.06 4.45 21.39
C GLN A 23 -1.27 4.75 20.10
N TRP A 24 -1.80 4.37 18.92
CA TRP A 24 -1.18 4.57 17.62
C TRP A 24 -1.59 5.90 16.96
N ARG A 25 -2.45 6.69 17.58
CA ARG A 25 -2.95 7.97 17.05
C ARG A 25 -1.87 8.88 16.47
N PRO A 26 -0.73 9.12 17.14
CA PRO A 26 0.30 9.99 16.57
C PRO A 26 0.82 9.51 15.21
N TRP A 27 1.06 8.20 15.07
CA TRP A 27 1.53 7.61 13.81
C TRP A 27 0.45 7.54 12.74
N ILE A 28 -0.80 7.32 13.12
CA ILE A 28 -1.97 7.36 12.23
C ILE A 28 -2.15 8.78 11.67
N ALA A 29 -2.06 9.81 12.50
CA ALA A 29 -2.16 11.20 12.07
C ALA A 29 -1.03 11.59 11.11
N LEU A 30 0.21 11.21 11.44
CA LEU A 30 1.37 11.43 10.57
C LEU A 30 1.21 10.73 9.22
N ALA A 31 0.78 9.47 9.22
CA ALA A 31 0.58 8.68 8.02
C ALA A 31 -0.55 9.25 7.13
N ALA A 32 -1.65 9.66 7.74
CA ALA A 32 -2.77 10.28 7.06
C ALA A 32 -2.36 11.57 6.33
N GLN A 33 -1.61 12.43 7.01
CA GLN A 33 -1.08 13.66 6.43
C GLN A 33 -0.08 13.39 5.31
N ARG A 34 0.87 12.48 5.55
CA ARG A 34 1.97 12.20 4.61
C ARG A 34 1.48 11.59 3.29
N PHE A 35 0.46 10.74 3.34
CA PHE A 35 0.00 9.98 2.18
C PHE A 35 -1.39 10.39 1.68
N ASP A 36 -1.93 11.48 2.22
CA ASP A 36 -3.27 11.99 1.88
C ASP A 36 -4.35 10.90 1.97
N VAL A 37 -4.37 10.16 3.08
CA VAL A 37 -5.33 9.09 3.35
C VAL A 37 -6.12 9.43 4.60
N PRO A 38 -7.46 9.32 4.59
CA PRO A 38 -8.27 9.57 5.78
C PRO A 38 -7.83 8.71 6.97
N GLN A 39 -7.66 9.31 8.15
CA GLN A 39 -7.32 8.56 9.37
C GLN A 39 -8.31 7.42 9.64
N ALA A 40 -9.59 7.67 9.34
CA ALA A 40 -10.65 6.67 9.50
C ALA A 40 -10.36 5.38 8.72
N TRP A 41 -9.78 5.46 7.52
CA TRP A 41 -9.42 4.28 6.71
C TRP A 41 -8.26 3.50 7.34
N ILE A 42 -7.23 4.20 7.81
CA ILE A 42 -6.09 3.57 8.49
C ILE A 42 -6.57 2.85 9.75
N VAL A 43 -7.41 3.51 10.55
CA VAL A 43 -8.03 2.94 11.74
C VAL A 43 -8.89 1.72 11.41
N ALA A 44 -9.74 1.81 10.38
CA ALA A 44 -10.64 0.74 9.98
C ALA A 44 -9.86 -0.51 9.52
N VAL A 45 -8.85 -0.31 8.67
CA VAL A 45 -7.96 -1.40 8.23
C VAL A 45 -7.19 -1.98 9.39
N MET A 46 -6.50 -1.17 10.21
CA MET A 46 -5.77 -1.66 11.39
C MET A 46 -6.67 -2.47 12.34
N ARG A 47 -7.92 -2.03 12.53
CA ARG A 47 -8.90 -2.75 13.35
C ARG A 47 -9.21 -4.13 12.77
N ALA A 48 -9.42 -4.21 11.46
CA ALA A 48 -9.73 -5.45 10.78
C ALA A 48 -8.54 -6.41 10.76
N GLU A 49 -7.32 -5.89 10.56
CA GLU A 49 -6.12 -6.70 10.35
C GLU A 49 -5.52 -7.24 11.66
N SER A 50 -5.30 -6.38 12.64
CA SER A 50 -4.60 -6.76 13.88
C SER A 50 -5.38 -6.46 15.16
N GLY A 51 -6.46 -5.66 15.08
CA GLY A 51 -7.12 -5.07 16.25
C GLY A 51 -6.20 -4.15 17.07
N GLY A 52 -5.19 -3.56 16.43
CA GLY A 52 -4.18 -2.70 17.06
C GLY A 52 -3.13 -3.44 17.87
N ARG A 53 -2.99 -4.76 17.71
CA ARG A 53 -2.00 -5.59 18.41
C ARG A 53 -0.70 -5.66 17.62
N THR A 54 0.42 -5.59 18.35
CA THR A 54 1.76 -5.84 17.78
C THR A 54 2.21 -7.29 17.98
N HIS A 55 1.67 -7.97 19.01
CA HIS A 55 2.03 -9.35 19.35
C HIS A 55 0.78 -10.21 19.59
N LEU A 56 0.94 -11.49 19.32
CA LEU A 56 -0.02 -12.53 19.62
C LEU A 56 0.75 -13.71 20.25
N GLY A 57 0.39 -14.10 21.49
CA GLY A 57 1.13 -15.16 22.19
C GLY A 57 2.61 -14.86 22.43
N GLY A 58 2.97 -13.58 22.60
CA GLY A 58 4.36 -13.15 22.87
C GLY A 58 5.24 -13.03 21.61
N VAL A 59 4.75 -13.36 20.44
CA VAL A 59 5.48 -13.21 19.17
C VAL A 59 4.90 -12.08 18.31
N PRO A 60 5.70 -11.42 17.47
CA PRO A 60 5.21 -10.39 16.54
C PRO A 60 4.08 -10.93 15.67
N ILE A 61 2.99 -10.14 15.54
CA ILE A 61 1.80 -10.60 14.84
C ILE A 61 2.08 -10.84 13.36
N THR A 62 1.91 -12.10 12.95
CA THR A 62 2.09 -12.57 11.58
C THR A 62 0.95 -13.51 11.22
N SER A 63 0.33 -13.30 10.08
CA SER A 63 -0.72 -14.21 9.59
C SER A 63 -0.11 -15.52 9.07
N ARG A 64 -0.94 -16.55 8.90
CA ARG A 64 -0.50 -17.83 8.27
C ARG A 64 0.04 -17.65 6.85
N ALA A 65 -0.38 -16.59 6.16
CA ALA A 65 0.13 -16.25 4.83
C ALA A 65 1.39 -15.40 4.86
N GLY A 66 1.87 -15.02 6.03
CA GLY A 66 3.06 -14.20 6.19
C GLY A 66 2.82 -12.69 6.16
N ALA A 67 1.58 -12.22 6.28
CA ALA A 67 1.30 -10.79 6.45
C ALA A 67 1.73 -10.33 7.84
N MET A 68 2.35 -9.14 7.96
CA MET A 68 3.13 -8.71 9.12
C MET A 68 2.63 -7.41 9.72
N GLY A 69 2.66 -7.32 11.04
CA GLY A 69 2.51 -6.11 11.83
C GLY A 69 1.08 -5.58 11.91
N LEU A 70 0.94 -4.33 12.37
CA LEU A 70 -0.35 -3.69 12.66
C LEU A 70 -1.29 -3.61 11.44
N MET A 71 -0.73 -3.35 10.25
CA MET A 71 -1.47 -3.21 9.01
C MET A 71 -1.44 -4.49 8.16
N GLN A 72 -0.86 -5.59 8.66
CA GLN A 72 -0.78 -6.90 7.99
C GLN A 72 -0.34 -6.82 6.53
N LEU A 73 0.81 -6.21 6.32
CA LEU A 73 1.40 -6.10 4.99
C LEU A 73 2.15 -7.37 4.60
N MET A 74 1.97 -7.83 3.36
CA MET A 74 2.81 -8.89 2.81
C MET A 74 4.27 -8.43 2.71
N PRO A 75 5.26 -9.35 2.87
CA PRO A 75 6.69 -9.00 2.87
C PRO A 75 7.14 -8.19 1.64
N GLY A 76 6.63 -8.52 0.46
CA GLY A 76 6.91 -7.81 -0.78
C GLY A 76 6.38 -6.38 -0.76
N THR A 77 5.12 -6.22 -0.33
CA THR A 77 4.46 -4.92 -0.22
C THR A 77 5.16 -4.01 0.79
N TYR A 78 5.51 -4.55 1.98
CA TYR A 78 6.24 -3.77 2.97
C TYR A 78 7.58 -3.27 2.42
N ARG A 79 8.40 -4.17 1.84
CA ARG A 79 9.70 -3.79 1.27
C ARG A 79 9.59 -2.73 0.19
N GLU A 80 8.59 -2.83 -0.68
CA GLU A 80 8.34 -1.85 -1.72
C GLU A 80 8.00 -0.47 -1.13
N MET A 81 7.05 -0.41 -0.20
CA MET A 81 6.67 0.84 0.46
C MET A 81 7.81 1.41 1.28
N ALA A 82 8.53 0.58 2.04
CA ALA A 82 9.66 1.00 2.85
C ALA A 82 10.78 1.62 1.97
N ARG A 83 11.15 0.96 0.89
CA ARG A 83 12.16 1.47 -0.06
C ARG A 83 11.71 2.77 -0.71
N THR A 84 10.46 2.86 -1.15
CA THR A 84 9.94 4.03 -1.87
C THR A 84 9.83 5.26 -0.96
N HIS A 85 9.55 5.04 0.32
CA HIS A 85 9.25 6.12 1.25
C HIS A 85 10.31 6.33 2.35
N GLY A 86 11.47 5.66 2.26
CA GLY A 86 12.56 5.81 3.22
C GLY A 86 12.19 5.37 4.63
N LEU A 87 11.47 4.24 4.76
CA LEU A 87 11.12 3.63 6.05
C LEU A 87 12.18 2.62 6.46
N GLY A 88 12.16 2.23 7.74
CA GLY A 88 13.07 1.21 8.27
C GLY A 88 12.85 -0.18 7.67
N PRO A 89 13.82 -1.10 7.87
CA PRO A 89 13.75 -2.45 7.30
C PRO A 89 12.84 -3.41 8.09
N ASP A 90 12.48 -3.06 9.34
CA ASP A 90 11.69 -3.92 10.22
C ASP A 90 10.18 -3.74 9.97
N PRO A 91 9.50 -4.77 9.42
CA PRO A 91 8.05 -4.69 9.18
C PRO A 91 7.22 -4.75 10.47
N TYR A 92 7.82 -5.02 11.61
CA TYR A 92 7.14 -5.05 12.91
C TYR A 92 7.30 -3.76 13.71
N ASP A 93 8.14 -2.81 13.25
CA ASP A 93 8.15 -1.47 13.82
C ASP A 93 6.78 -0.82 13.65
N PRO A 94 6.09 -0.42 14.73
CA PRO A 94 4.72 0.08 14.65
C PRO A 94 4.56 1.33 13.78
N ARG A 95 5.50 2.27 13.90
CA ARG A 95 5.48 3.51 13.13
C ARG A 95 5.62 3.23 11.63
N ASP A 96 6.62 2.46 11.27
CA ASP A 96 6.95 2.21 9.87
C ASP A 96 5.93 1.28 9.21
N ASN A 97 5.35 0.34 9.96
CA ASN A 97 4.26 -0.49 9.46
C ASN A 97 2.98 0.31 9.18
N ILE A 98 2.61 1.27 10.07
CA ILE A 98 1.47 2.17 9.84
C ILE A 98 1.72 3.07 8.63
N LEU A 99 2.92 3.65 8.52
CA LEU A 99 3.30 4.50 7.38
C LEU A 99 3.27 3.71 6.06
N ALA A 100 3.84 2.51 6.02
CA ALA A 100 3.81 1.64 4.85
C ALA A 100 2.38 1.23 4.46
N GLY A 101 1.53 0.92 5.44
CA GLY A 101 0.12 0.59 5.22
C GLY A 101 -0.67 1.76 4.62
N ALA A 102 -0.46 2.97 5.13
CA ALA A 102 -1.10 4.18 4.59
C ALA A 102 -0.59 4.52 3.18
N ALA A 103 0.71 4.39 2.93
CA ALA A 103 1.28 4.54 1.59
C ALA A 103 0.63 3.55 0.59
N TYR A 104 0.47 2.30 1.00
CA TYR A 104 -0.18 1.29 0.19
C TYR A 104 -1.66 1.59 -0.06
N LEU A 105 -2.40 2.07 0.95
CA LEU A 105 -3.78 2.55 0.78
C LEU A 105 -3.88 3.69 -0.23
N SER A 106 -2.93 4.64 -0.22
CA SER A 106 -2.87 5.72 -1.20
C SER A 106 -2.66 5.20 -2.63
N VAL A 107 -1.76 4.24 -2.83
CA VAL A 107 -1.53 3.57 -4.13
C VAL A 107 -2.81 2.87 -4.62
N LEU A 108 -3.47 2.13 -3.73
CA LEU A 108 -4.70 1.41 -4.07
C LEU A 108 -5.86 2.37 -4.36
N ARG A 109 -5.96 3.50 -3.63
CA ARG A 109 -6.94 4.56 -3.90
C ARG A 109 -6.76 5.15 -5.28
N ALA A 110 -5.53 5.48 -5.65
CA ALA A 110 -5.23 6.03 -6.96
C ALA A 110 -5.61 5.08 -8.09
N ARG A 111 -5.49 3.77 -7.86
CA ARG A 111 -5.76 2.75 -8.88
C ARG A 111 -7.23 2.33 -8.96
N PHE A 112 -7.92 2.21 -7.85
CA PHE A 112 -9.23 1.55 -7.77
C PHE A 112 -10.34 2.42 -7.18
N GLY A 113 -10.00 3.59 -6.64
CA GLY A 113 -10.97 4.44 -5.95
C GLY A 113 -11.52 3.79 -4.67
N TYR A 114 -12.45 4.50 -4.03
CA TYR A 114 -13.23 3.97 -2.90
C TYR A 114 -14.58 3.44 -3.41
N PRO A 115 -15.08 2.30 -2.92
CA PRO A 115 -14.50 1.39 -1.92
C PRO A 115 -13.56 0.32 -2.49
N GLY A 116 -13.22 0.37 -3.77
CA GLY A 116 -12.39 -0.62 -4.47
C GLY A 116 -11.01 -0.85 -3.84
N LEU A 117 -10.41 0.20 -3.26
CA LEU A 117 -9.15 0.10 -2.53
C LEU A 117 -9.21 -0.93 -1.39
N LEU A 118 -10.34 -1.03 -0.68
CA LEU A 118 -10.51 -1.97 0.44
C LEU A 118 -10.56 -3.41 -0.08
N ALA A 119 -11.25 -3.63 -1.21
CA ALA A 119 -11.27 -4.92 -1.88
C ALA A 119 -9.86 -5.34 -2.32
N ALA A 120 -9.13 -4.41 -2.93
CA ALA A 120 -7.77 -4.63 -3.40
C ALA A 120 -6.77 -4.85 -2.25
N TYR A 121 -6.97 -4.19 -1.11
CA TYR A 121 -6.15 -4.39 0.08
C TYR A 121 -6.26 -5.82 0.60
N ASN A 122 -7.49 -6.30 0.79
CA ASN A 122 -7.75 -7.63 1.34
C ASN A 122 -7.52 -8.76 0.33
N ALA A 123 -8.09 -8.67 -0.89
CA ALA A 123 -7.99 -9.72 -1.90
C ALA A 123 -6.65 -9.73 -2.66
N GLY A 124 -5.90 -8.64 -2.61
CA GLY A 124 -4.77 -8.33 -3.46
C GLY A 124 -5.17 -7.64 -4.77
N PRO A 125 -4.35 -6.66 -5.23
CA PRO A 125 -4.69 -5.81 -6.38
C PRO A 125 -4.86 -6.57 -7.69
N ALA A 126 -4.09 -7.64 -7.91
CA ALA A 126 -4.23 -8.46 -9.12
C ALA A 126 -5.58 -9.20 -9.18
N ARG A 127 -6.01 -9.77 -8.04
CA ARG A 127 -7.30 -10.46 -7.95
C ARG A 127 -8.47 -9.51 -8.10
N TYR A 128 -8.40 -8.33 -7.48
CA TYR A 128 -9.42 -7.32 -7.63
C TYR A 128 -9.49 -6.77 -9.06
N ALA A 129 -8.36 -6.53 -9.72
CA ALA A 129 -8.32 -6.16 -11.13
C ALA A 129 -8.91 -7.25 -12.05
N ALA A 130 -8.65 -8.53 -11.74
CA ALA A 130 -9.28 -9.65 -12.46
C ALA A 130 -10.81 -9.65 -12.27
N HIS A 131 -11.30 -9.46 -11.04
CA HIS A 131 -12.72 -9.32 -10.74
C HIS A 131 -13.37 -8.21 -11.59
N LEU A 132 -12.77 -7.03 -11.64
CA LEU A 132 -13.30 -5.90 -12.43
C LEU A 132 -13.35 -6.21 -13.93
N ARG A 133 -12.38 -6.98 -14.45
CA ARG A 133 -12.31 -7.32 -15.88
C ARG A 133 -13.24 -8.46 -16.28
N THR A 134 -13.38 -9.48 -15.42
CA THR A 134 -14.05 -10.74 -15.79
C THR A 134 -15.42 -10.94 -15.14
N GLY A 135 -15.78 -10.11 -14.14
CA GLY A 135 -16.99 -10.28 -13.34
C GLY A 135 -16.93 -11.47 -12.36
N GLN A 136 -15.80 -12.19 -12.26
CA GLN A 136 -15.67 -13.29 -11.28
C GLN A 136 -15.89 -12.76 -9.86
N PRO A 137 -16.72 -13.46 -9.04
CA PRO A 137 -17.02 -12.98 -7.70
C PRO A 137 -15.75 -12.95 -6.82
N LEU A 138 -15.65 -11.92 -5.99
CA LEU A 138 -14.62 -11.86 -4.94
C LEU A 138 -14.88 -12.93 -3.89
N PRO A 139 -13.85 -13.43 -3.19
CA PRO A 139 -14.02 -14.33 -2.06
C PRO A 139 -15.02 -13.78 -1.04
N ALA A 140 -15.82 -14.66 -0.43
CA ALA A 140 -16.81 -14.27 0.57
C ALA A 140 -16.21 -13.44 1.73
N GLU A 141 -14.98 -13.76 2.11
CA GLU A 141 -14.19 -13.02 3.09
C GLU A 141 -13.97 -11.56 2.66
N THR A 142 -13.52 -11.34 1.43
CA THR A 142 -13.31 -9.98 0.89
C THR A 142 -14.62 -9.21 0.82
N GLN A 143 -15.71 -9.85 0.44
CA GLN A 143 -17.04 -9.22 0.45
C GLN A 143 -17.48 -8.82 1.87
N ALA A 144 -17.21 -9.67 2.87
CA ALA A 144 -17.49 -9.38 4.28
C ALA A 144 -16.60 -8.22 4.79
N TYR A 145 -15.33 -8.22 4.40
CA TYR A 145 -14.37 -7.15 4.73
C TYR A 145 -14.86 -5.79 4.23
N ILE A 146 -15.24 -5.70 2.95
CA ILE A 146 -15.77 -4.46 2.38
C ILE A 146 -17.03 -4.02 3.14
N ARG A 147 -18.01 -4.92 3.33
CA ARG A 147 -19.26 -4.60 4.04
C ARG A 147 -19.01 -4.12 5.47
N GLY A 148 -17.99 -4.68 6.14
CA GLY A 148 -17.61 -4.30 7.49
C GLY A 148 -17.02 -2.89 7.56
N LEU A 149 -16.15 -2.56 6.61
CA LEU A 149 -15.43 -1.29 6.60
C LEU A 149 -16.27 -0.14 6.01
N SER A 150 -17.09 -0.41 5.00
CA SER A 150 -17.96 0.62 4.37
C SER A 150 -19.09 1.14 5.27
N ARG A 151 -19.29 0.53 6.43
CA ARG A 151 -20.28 0.99 7.44
C ARG A 151 -19.69 1.92 8.50
N THR A 152 -18.39 2.22 8.44
CA THR A 152 -17.76 3.10 9.42
C THR A 152 -18.27 4.53 9.25
N PRO A 153 -18.92 5.13 10.28
CA PRO A 153 -19.42 6.51 10.19
C PRO A 153 -18.22 7.47 10.00
N GLY A 154 -18.34 8.38 9.06
CA GLY A 154 -17.30 9.36 8.71
C GLY A 154 -16.84 9.30 7.25
N GLU A 155 -17.27 8.30 6.51
CA GLU A 155 -16.80 8.03 5.13
C GLU A 155 -17.68 8.60 4.02
N ALA A 156 -18.86 9.11 4.37
CA ALA A 156 -19.81 9.68 3.40
C ALA A 156 -19.45 11.11 2.90
N ALA A 157 -18.33 11.67 3.35
CA ALA A 157 -17.95 13.06 3.05
C ALA A 157 -16.53 13.20 2.53
N LEU A 158 -16.16 12.46 1.48
CA LEU A 158 -15.13 12.95 0.58
C LEU A 158 -15.84 13.51 -0.65
N PRO A 159 -15.67 14.82 -0.97
CA PRO A 159 -16.11 15.32 -2.25
C PRO A 159 -15.47 14.48 -3.36
N PRO A 160 -16.15 14.26 -4.51
CA PRO A 160 -15.53 13.63 -5.65
C PRO A 160 -14.25 14.40 -5.91
N ALA A 161 -13.12 13.70 -5.86
CA ALA A 161 -11.83 14.29 -6.18
C ALA A 161 -11.99 14.98 -7.53
N VAL A 162 -11.85 16.28 -7.53
CA VAL A 162 -11.80 17.07 -8.75
C VAL A 162 -10.57 16.57 -9.49
N LEU A 163 -10.79 15.68 -10.45
CA LEU A 163 -9.79 15.23 -11.42
C LEU A 163 -9.53 16.41 -12.35
N SER A 164 -8.93 17.46 -11.82
CA SER A 164 -8.36 18.54 -12.62
C SER A 164 -6.89 18.24 -12.88
N GLY A 165 -6.64 17.69 -14.06
CA GLY A 165 -5.46 18.08 -14.82
C GLY A 165 -4.15 17.38 -14.53
N MET A 166 -4.10 16.08 -14.25
CA MET A 166 -2.85 15.36 -14.39
C MET A 166 -3.06 14.09 -15.20
N ARG A 167 -3.08 14.27 -16.52
CA ARG A 167 -3.02 13.16 -17.49
C ARG A 167 -1.60 12.59 -17.48
N LEU A 168 -1.33 11.63 -16.59
CA LEU A 168 -0.19 10.75 -16.79
C LEU A 168 -0.60 9.72 -17.86
N PHE A 169 -0.24 10.00 -19.09
CA PHE A 169 -0.38 9.06 -20.19
C PHE A 169 0.64 7.93 -20.06
N PHE A 170 0.31 6.85 -19.36
CA PHE A 170 0.91 5.57 -19.64
C PHE A 170 0.17 4.96 -20.82
N ARG A 171 0.75 5.12 -21.99
CA ARG A 171 0.33 4.41 -23.20
C ARG A 171 0.70 2.94 -23.01
N LEU A 172 -0.23 2.13 -22.52
CA LEU A 172 -0.14 0.68 -22.66
C LEU A 172 -0.49 0.40 -24.13
N ASP A 173 0.51 0.12 -24.94
CA ASP A 173 0.35 -0.38 -26.30
C ASP A 173 -0.02 -1.87 -26.21
N PRO A 174 -1.27 -2.29 -26.50
CA PRO A 174 -1.67 -3.69 -26.37
C PRO A 174 -1.12 -4.57 -27.48
N HIS A 175 -0.33 -4.03 -28.43
CA HIS A 175 0.18 -4.72 -29.62
C HIS A 175 1.67 -4.54 -29.82
N GLY A 176 2.44 -4.25 -28.78
CA GLY A 176 3.89 -4.27 -28.86
C GLY A 176 4.41 -5.69 -29.10
N PRO A 177 5.42 -5.86 -30.01
CA PRO A 177 6.02 -7.16 -30.24
C PRO A 177 6.68 -7.70 -28.97
N PRO A 178 6.75 -9.04 -28.76
CA PRO A 178 7.38 -9.64 -27.60
C PRO A 178 8.85 -9.26 -27.52
N PRO A 179 9.44 -9.09 -26.30
CA PRO A 179 10.86 -8.79 -26.16
C PRO A 179 11.68 -9.97 -26.71
N THR A 180 12.55 -9.68 -27.68
CA THR A 180 13.57 -10.62 -28.15
C THR A 180 14.61 -10.79 -27.05
N PRO A 181 14.98 -12.04 -26.67
CA PRO A 181 16.14 -12.28 -25.82
C PRO A 181 17.41 -12.08 -26.67
N ASP A 182 18.26 -11.18 -26.27
CA ASP A 182 19.58 -10.83 -26.81
C ASP A 182 19.63 -9.40 -27.39
N ALA A 183 19.85 -8.46 -26.49
CA ALA A 183 20.58 -7.24 -26.83
C ALA A 183 21.38 -6.83 -25.58
N ALA A 184 22.69 -7.00 -25.67
CA ALA A 184 23.66 -6.53 -24.71
C ALA A 184 23.52 -5.01 -24.51
N PRO A 185 23.76 -4.46 -23.28
CA PRO A 185 23.63 -3.04 -23.05
C PRO A 185 24.71 -2.27 -23.82
N ALA A 186 24.28 -1.30 -24.62
CA ALA A 186 25.16 -0.35 -25.27
C ALA A 186 25.90 0.50 -24.21
N PRO A 187 27.20 0.83 -24.44
CA PRO A 187 27.96 1.62 -23.47
C PRO A 187 27.40 3.05 -23.41
N SER A 188 27.13 3.51 -22.21
CA SER A 188 26.72 4.88 -21.90
C SER A 188 27.86 5.84 -22.34
N ALA A 189 27.58 6.72 -23.31
CA ALA A 189 28.46 7.82 -23.68
C ALA A 189 28.58 8.78 -22.49
N GLY A 190 29.75 8.78 -21.87
CA GLY A 190 30.12 9.71 -20.82
C GLY A 190 30.23 11.12 -21.38
N LEU A 191 29.54 12.06 -20.76
CA LEU A 191 29.65 13.49 -21.03
C LEU A 191 30.96 14.00 -20.39
N PHE A 192 32.10 13.86 -21.06
CA PHE A 192 33.33 14.54 -20.69
C PHE A 192 33.39 15.88 -21.44
N VAL A 193 33.33 16.98 -20.70
CA VAL A 193 33.69 18.33 -21.15
C VAL A 193 35.20 18.47 -20.99
N PRO A 194 36.02 18.70 -22.06
CA PRO A 194 37.41 18.96 -21.92
C PRO A 194 37.64 20.38 -21.39
N ARG A 195 38.37 20.50 -20.31
CA ARG A 195 38.84 21.76 -19.73
C ARG A 195 40.08 22.21 -20.53
N SER A 196 39.96 23.29 -21.27
CA SER A 196 41.06 23.95 -21.96
C SER A 196 42.06 24.50 -20.91
N THR A 197 43.27 23.94 -20.90
CA THR A 197 44.41 24.56 -20.25
C THR A 197 45.12 25.44 -21.30
N GLN A 198 44.94 26.75 -21.23
CA GLN A 198 45.79 27.70 -21.92
C GLN A 198 47.19 27.72 -21.27
N GLY A 199 48.19 27.47 -22.10
CA GLY A 199 49.57 27.60 -21.74
C GLY A 199 49.99 29.07 -21.53
N MET A 200 50.82 29.27 -20.55
CA MET A 200 51.68 30.47 -20.49
C MET A 200 53.10 29.99 -20.74
N GLU A 201 53.61 30.28 -21.94
CA GLU A 201 55.05 30.38 -22.22
C GLU A 201 55.49 31.82 -21.94
N GLY A 202 56.70 31.95 -21.47
CA GLY A 202 57.49 33.15 -21.64
C GLY A 202 58.47 33.44 -20.56
N PRO A 203 59.50 34.23 -20.74
CA PRO A 203 60.71 33.90 -21.47
C PRO A 203 61.79 33.36 -20.54
#